data_e64b2c37dc03732ffa7e38025599a0b7
#
_entry.id   e64b2c37dc03732ffa7e38025599a0b7
#
_cell.length_a   1.000
_cell.length_b   1.000
_cell.length_c   1.000
_cell.angle_alpha   90.00
_cell.angle_beta   90.00
_cell.angle_gamma   90.00
#
_symmetry.space_group_name_H-M   'P 1'
#
loop_
_entity.id
_entity.type
_entity.pdbx_description
1 polymer ?
#
loop_
_entity_poly.entity_id
_entity_poly.type
_entity_poly.pdbx_seq_one_letter_code
_entity_poly.pdbx_strand_id
1 'polypeptide(L)'
;MRPRNKFYEVIWSILRPIFSLLHPLRVEGLENVPQEGPVLLCPNHSSAIDPILLVIALGRRYPIRIMAKQQLLKIPVLGAILRGIGVFPVDRGNSDIGAVKTAIRSLKDGWNLLLFPEGTSGWRSWPRRP
;
A
#
# COMPACT_ATOMS: atom_id res chain seq x y z
N MET A 1 3.51 11.16 16.59
CA MET A 1 2.32 11.53 15.80
C MET A 1 2.57 11.19 14.35
N ARG A 2 1.69 10.45 13.71
CA ARG A 2 1.84 10.10 12.30
C ARG A 2 1.60 11.30 11.40
N PRO A 3 2.35 11.44 10.30
CA PRO A 3 2.05 12.43 9.28
C PRO A 3 0.64 12.22 8.73
N ARG A 4 -0.01 13.31 8.32
CA ARG A 4 -1.35 13.26 7.72
C ARG A 4 -1.26 13.51 6.22
N ASN A 5 -2.04 12.76 5.47
CA ASN A 5 -2.22 12.97 4.05
C ASN A 5 -3.71 13.25 3.78
N LYS A 6 -4.05 14.52 3.60
CA LYS A 6 -5.44 14.94 3.36
C LYS A 6 -6.01 14.34 2.08
N PHE A 7 -5.21 14.22 1.05
CA PHE A 7 -5.64 13.63 -0.22
C PHE A 7 -5.97 12.14 -0.04
N TYR A 8 -5.14 11.42 0.72
CA TYR A 8 -5.43 10.04 1.11
C TYR A 8 -6.76 9.94 1.87
N GLU A 9 -7.00 10.82 2.81
CA GLU A 9 -8.25 10.82 3.59
C GLU A 9 -9.49 11.04 2.71
N VAL A 10 -9.39 11.93 1.72
CA VAL A 10 -10.47 12.20 0.76
C VAL A 10 -10.74 10.99 -0.13
N ILE A 11 -9.70 10.44 -0.73
CA ILE A 11 -9.82 9.26 -1.59
C ILE A 11 -10.37 8.07 -0.80
N TRP A 12 -9.89 7.85 0.42
CA TRP A 12 -10.41 6.81 1.29
C TRP A 12 -11.90 6.97 1.56
N SER A 13 -12.35 8.19 1.84
CA SER A 13 -13.75 8.49 2.11
C SER A 13 -14.66 8.25 0.90
N ILE A 14 -14.12 8.37 -0.31
CA ILE A 14 -14.84 8.07 -1.56
C ILE A 14 -14.85 6.56 -1.82
N LEU A 15 -13.71 5.89 -1.67
CA LEU A 15 -13.57 4.47 -2.02
C LEU A 15 -14.27 3.54 -1.04
N ARG A 16 -14.25 3.87 0.25
CA ARG A 16 -14.82 2.97 1.26
C ARG A 16 -16.28 2.59 1.02
N PRO A 17 -17.21 3.53 0.80
CA PRO A 17 -18.61 3.15 0.55
C PRO A 17 -18.78 2.33 -0.72
N ILE A 18 -18.02 2.62 -1.76
CA ILE A 18 -18.05 1.90 -3.03
C ILE A 18 -17.62 0.45 -2.82
N PHE A 19 -16.48 0.24 -2.17
CA PHE A 19 -15.96 -1.11 -1.90
C PHE A 19 -16.79 -1.87 -0.88
N SER A 20 -17.37 -1.19 0.11
CA SER A 20 -18.29 -1.83 1.08
C SER A 20 -19.54 -2.39 0.42
N LEU A 21 -20.00 -1.75 -0.67
CA LEU A 21 -21.13 -2.21 -1.44
C LEU A 21 -20.79 -3.38 -2.37
N LEU A 22 -19.64 -3.29 -3.06
CA LEU A 22 -19.22 -4.27 -4.07
C LEU A 22 -18.53 -5.50 -3.46
N HIS A 23 -17.76 -5.29 -2.41
CA HIS A 23 -16.98 -6.31 -1.71
C HIS A 23 -17.17 -6.15 -0.21
N PRO A 24 -18.16 -6.83 0.40
CA PRO A 24 -18.31 -6.81 1.85
C PRO A 24 -17.02 -7.28 2.51
N LEU A 25 -16.38 -6.39 3.25
CA LEU A 25 -15.08 -6.64 3.87
C LEU A 25 -15.28 -6.93 5.36
N ARG A 26 -14.90 -8.14 5.78
CA ARG A 26 -14.78 -8.48 7.19
C ARG A 26 -13.33 -8.35 7.61
N VAL A 27 -13.09 -7.48 8.58
CA VAL A 27 -11.73 -7.23 9.10
C VAL A 27 -11.65 -7.81 10.50
N GLU A 28 -10.65 -8.66 10.73
CA GLU A 28 -10.37 -9.27 12.03
C GLU A 28 -8.92 -8.96 12.42
N GLY A 29 -8.66 -8.82 13.73
CA GLY A 29 -7.31 -8.59 14.24
C GLY A 29 -6.80 -7.17 14.08
N LEU A 30 -7.66 -6.21 13.80
CA LEU A 30 -7.27 -4.81 13.64
C LEU A 30 -6.65 -4.24 14.94
N GLU A 31 -7.06 -4.75 16.08
CA GLU A 31 -6.50 -4.42 17.39
C GLU A 31 -5.03 -4.79 17.53
N ASN A 32 -4.53 -5.72 16.73
CA ASN A 32 -3.13 -6.12 16.72
C ASN A 32 -2.24 -5.19 15.90
N VAL A 33 -2.84 -4.28 15.13
CA VAL A 33 -2.08 -3.32 14.32
C VAL A 33 -1.62 -2.16 15.21
N PRO A 34 -0.31 -1.87 15.28
CA PRO A 34 0.19 -0.75 16.09
C PRO A 34 -0.47 0.56 15.68
N GLN A 35 -0.98 1.29 16.67
CA GLN A 35 -1.63 2.58 16.44
C GLN A 35 -0.65 3.75 16.46
N GLU A 36 0.54 3.55 16.97
CA GLU A 36 1.58 4.58 17.06
C GLU A 36 2.86 4.12 16.35
N GLY A 37 3.64 5.11 15.92
CA GLY A 37 4.90 4.89 15.23
C GLY A 37 4.74 4.42 13.78
N PRO A 38 5.84 4.43 13.02
CA PRO A 38 5.86 3.87 11.68
C PRO A 38 5.78 2.35 11.71
N VAL A 39 5.02 1.78 10.78
CA VAL A 39 4.81 0.34 10.65
C VAL A 39 5.15 -0.11 9.25
N LEU A 40 5.90 -1.18 9.13
CA LEU A 40 6.12 -1.88 7.87
C LEU A 40 5.12 -3.04 7.75
N LEU A 41 4.25 -2.95 6.77
CA LEU A 41 3.25 -3.97 6.47
C LEU A 41 3.73 -4.83 5.30
N CYS A 42 3.84 -6.12 5.52
CA CYS A 42 4.31 -7.09 4.52
C CYS A 42 3.28 -8.19 4.31
N PRO A 43 2.13 -7.90 3.71
CA PRO A 43 1.10 -8.90 3.47
C PRO A 43 1.43 -9.81 2.28
N ASN A 44 0.71 -10.92 2.19
CA ASN A 44 0.69 -11.75 1.00
C ASN A 44 -0.07 -11.02 -0.11
N HIS A 45 0.38 -11.19 -1.36
CA HIS A 45 -0.22 -10.54 -2.52
C HIS A 45 -0.91 -11.58 -3.41
N SER A 46 -2.23 -11.66 -3.28
CA SER A 46 -3.05 -12.62 -4.00
C SER A 46 -3.79 -12.01 -5.20
N SER A 47 -4.08 -10.72 -5.13
CA SER A 47 -4.88 -10.01 -6.13
C SER A 47 -4.38 -8.57 -6.31
N ALA A 48 -4.63 -8.00 -7.48
CA ALA A 48 -4.31 -6.60 -7.77
C ALA A 48 -5.06 -5.60 -6.88
N ILE A 49 -6.19 -5.99 -6.29
CA ILE A 49 -6.98 -5.13 -5.40
C ILE A 49 -6.56 -5.20 -3.93
N ASP A 50 -5.63 -6.10 -3.56
CA ASP A 50 -5.19 -6.26 -2.18
C ASP A 50 -4.72 -4.95 -1.52
N PRO A 51 -3.93 -4.09 -2.19
CA PRO A 51 -3.52 -2.83 -1.59
C PRO A 51 -4.72 -1.94 -1.24
N ILE A 52 -5.74 -1.91 -2.08
CA ILE A 52 -6.95 -1.11 -1.87
C ILE A 52 -7.74 -1.64 -0.67
N LEU A 53 -7.90 -2.95 -0.58
CA LEU A 53 -8.60 -3.59 0.54
C LEU A 53 -7.90 -3.33 1.86
N LEU A 54 -6.57 -3.38 1.88
CA LEU A 54 -5.76 -3.06 3.07
C LEU A 54 -5.91 -1.60 3.49
N VAL A 55 -5.86 -0.69 2.55
CA VAL A 55 -6.07 0.75 2.81
C VAL A 55 -7.45 0.98 3.44
N ILE A 56 -8.47 0.35 2.89
CA ILE A 56 -9.85 0.45 3.41
C ILE A 56 -9.95 -0.14 4.82
N ALA A 57 -9.37 -1.32 5.04
CA ALA A 57 -9.40 -2.02 6.31
C ALA A 57 -8.70 -1.26 7.44
N LEU A 58 -7.56 -0.65 7.16
CA LEU A 58 -6.74 0.04 8.14
C LEU A 58 -7.28 1.41 8.54
N GLY A 59 -8.10 2.02 7.68
CA GLY A 59 -8.84 3.21 8.03
C GLY A 59 -8.27 4.52 7.49
N ARG A 60 -9.12 5.53 7.52
CA ARG A 60 -8.87 6.86 6.96
C ARG A 60 -7.66 7.59 7.56
N ARG A 61 -7.44 7.39 8.84
CA ARG A 61 -6.35 8.05 9.57
C ARG A 61 -5.07 7.22 9.66
N TYR A 62 -4.97 6.21 8.80
CA TYR A 62 -3.81 5.33 8.74
C TYR A 62 -3.13 5.44 7.37
N PRO A 63 -2.57 6.60 7.03
CA PRO A 63 -1.99 6.80 5.71
C PRO A 63 -0.80 5.86 5.51
N ILE A 64 -0.80 5.20 4.36
CA ILE A 64 0.19 4.19 4.00
C ILE A 64 0.88 4.64 2.72
N ARG A 65 2.20 4.57 2.71
CA ARG A 65 2.97 4.68 1.48
C ARG A 65 3.13 3.29 0.87
N ILE A 66 2.91 3.20 -0.43
CA ILE A 66 2.87 1.91 -1.14
C ILE A 66 3.90 1.93 -2.25
N MET A 67 4.71 0.87 -2.30
CA MET A 67 5.64 0.64 -3.39
C MET A 67 4.91 -0.09 -4.52
N ALA A 68 4.90 0.48 -5.72
CA ALA A 68 4.22 -0.09 -6.88
C ALA A 68 5.08 -0.01 -8.14
N LYS A 69 4.75 -0.85 -9.12
CA LYS A 69 5.43 -0.81 -10.44
C LYS A 69 5.34 0.59 -11.04
N GLN A 70 6.45 1.09 -11.56
CA GLN A 70 6.47 2.43 -12.17
C GLN A 70 5.51 2.57 -13.36
N GLN A 71 5.18 1.48 -14.06
CA GLN A 71 4.24 1.50 -15.16
C GLN A 71 2.84 1.96 -14.74
N LEU A 72 2.40 1.62 -13.53
CA LEU A 72 1.10 2.05 -12.98
C LEU A 72 1.07 3.57 -12.79
N LEU A 73 2.18 4.17 -12.39
CA LEU A 73 2.29 5.61 -12.14
C LEU A 73 2.38 6.44 -13.43
N LYS A 74 2.60 5.78 -14.57
CA LYS A 74 2.63 6.43 -15.90
C LYS A 74 1.25 6.53 -16.53
N ILE A 75 0.23 5.83 -16.00
CA ILE A 75 -1.14 5.91 -16.49
C ILE A 75 -1.70 7.30 -16.17
N PRO A 76 -2.21 8.05 -17.17
CA PRO A 76 -2.81 9.36 -16.94
C PRO A 76 -3.96 9.28 -15.95
N VAL A 77 -4.15 10.30 -15.13
CA VAL A 77 -5.16 10.40 -14.07
C VAL A 77 -4.91 9.40 -12.94
N LEU A 78 -4.89 8.08 -13.22
CA LEU A 78 -4.63 7.06 -12.21
C LEU A 78 -3.26 7.26 -11.54
N GLY A 79 -2.22 7.53 -12.32
CA GLY A 79 -0.88 7.79 -11.79
C GLY A 79 -0.85 9.00 -10.87
N ALA A 80 -1.55 10.08 -11.22
CA ALA A 80 -1.65 11.28 -10.40
C ALA A 80 -2.36 10.99 -9.06
N ILE A 81 -3.45 10.24 -9.08
CA ILE A 81 -4.19 9.82 -7.89
C ILE A 81 -3.31 8.95 -6.98
N LEU A 82 -2.62 7.96 -7.55
CA LEU A 82 -1.74 7.07 -6.82
C LEU A 82 -0.60 7.82 -6.12
N ARG A 83 0.05 8.76 -6.82
CA ARG A 83 1.09 9.61 -6.21
C ARG A 83 0.54 10.46 -5.08
N GLY A 84 -0.66 11.00 -5.25
CA GLY A 84 -1.31 11.83 -4.22
C GLY A 84 -1.60 11.06 -2.93
N ILE A 85 -1.96 9.79 -3.02
CA ILE A 85 -2.21 8.95 -1.84
C ILE A 85 -0.94 8.36 -1.21
N GLY A 86 0.22 8.53 -1.84
CA GLY A 86 1.49 8.09 -1.27
C GLY A 86 2.13 6.89 -1.95
N VAL A 87 1.66 6.48 -3.12
CA VAL A 87 2.29 5.43 -3.92
C VAL A 87 3.56 5.97 -4.56
N PHE A 88 4.65 5.23 -4.48
CA PHE A 88 5.92 5.58 -5.13
C PHE A 88 6.42 4.43 -6.00
N PRO A 89 7.15 4.76 -7.09
CA PRO A 89 7.52 3.77 -8.08
C PRO A 89 8.69 2.89 -7.65
N VAL A 90 8.68 1.65 -8.13
CA VAL A 90 9.83 0.75 -8.09
C VAL A 90 10.03 0.12 -9.46
N ASP A 91 11.26 0.03 -9.90
CA ASP A 91 11.65 -0.70 -11.09
C ASP A 91 11.92 -2.16 -10.73
N ARG A 92 10.95 -3.02 -11.02
CA ARG A 92 11.01 -4.45 -10.71
C ARG A 92 11.75 -5.20 -11.80
N GLY A 93 12.92 -5.28 -11.86
CA GLY A 93 13.74 -5.99 -12.85
C GLY A 93 15.19 -5.62 -12.69
N ASN A 94 15.40 -4.50 -12.01
CA ASN A 94 16.70 -4.00 -11.64
C ASN A 94 16.71 -3.72 -10.14
N SER A 95 17.92 -3.72 -9.57
CA SER A 95 18.11 -3.27 -8.19
C SER A 95 17.77 -1.79 -8.10
N ASP A 96 16.61 -1.46 -7.57
CA ASP A 96 16.17 -0.06 -7.43
C ASP A 96 16.55 0.47 -6.04
N ILE A 97 17.77 0.96 -5.94
CA ILE A 97 18.31 1.58 -4.72
C ILE A 97 17.51 2.83 -4.35
N GLY A 98 17.03 3.57 -5.35
CA GLY A 98 16.20 4.76 -5.13
C GLY A 98 14.90 4.43 -4.41
N ALA A 99 14.22 3.36 -4.81
CA ALA A 99 13.00 2.89 -4.15
C ALA A 99 13.27 2.46 -2.70
N VAL A 100 14.37 1.75 -2.45
CA VAL A 100 14.77 1.34 -1.10
C VAL A 100 15.05 2.56 -0.22
N LYS A 101 15.78 3.55 -0.73
CA LYS A 101 16.04 4.80 0.00
C LYS A 101 14.75 5.55 0.32
N THR A 102 13.81 5.60 -0.62
CA THR A 102 12.49 6.22 -0.40
C THR A 102 11.70 5.48 0.67
N ALA A 103 11.73 4.16 0.68
CA ALA A 103 11.10 3.33 1.69
C ALA A 103 11.67 3.61 3.09
N ILE A 104 12.97 3.59 3.24
CA ILE A 104 13.65 3.87 4.51
C ILE A 104 13.34 5.28 5.00
N ARG A 105 13.42 6.27 4.11
CA ARG A 105 13.08 7.66 4.44
C ARG A 105 11.63 7.79 4.91
N SER A 106 10.70 7.12 4.24
CA SER A 106 9.29 7.13 4.61
C SER A 106 9.07 6.64 6.04
N LEU A 107 9.72 5.55 6.42
CA LEU A 107 9.65 5.03 7.79
C LEU A 107 10.28 5.99 8.80
N LYS A 108 11.43 6.59 8.47
CA LYS A 108 12.09 7.59 9.33
C LYS A 108 11.23 8.83 9.55
N ASP A 109 10.46 9.22 8.53
CA ASP A 109 9.55 10.36 8.60
C ASP A 109 8.23 10.02 9.31
N GLY A 110 8.07 8.78 9.77
CA GLY A 110 6.91 8.34 10.55
C GLY A 110 5.75 7.81 9.74
N TRP A 111 5.93 7.61 8.42
CA TRP A 111 4.90 7.00 7.56
C TRP A 111 4.84 5.49 7.74
N ASN A 112 3.64 4.95 7.60
CA ASN A 112 3.49 3.51 7.42
C ASN A 112 3.87 3.14 5.98
N LEU A 113 4.45 1.97 5.81
CA LEU A 113 4.89 1.46 4.52
C LEU A 113 4.24 0.12 4.25
N LEU A 114 3.70 -0.04 3.05
CA LEU A 114 3.18 -1.30 2.54
C LEU A 114 4.12 -1.83 1.47
N LEU A 115 4.61 -3.02 1.68
CA LEU A 115 5.50 -3.72 0.77
C LEU A 115 5.01 -5.15 0.58
N PHE A 116 4.87 -5.57 -0.67
CA PHE A 116 4.60 -6.96 -1.00
C PHE A 116 5.93 -7.67 -1.29
N PRO A 117 6.42 -8.53 -0.38
CA PRO A 117 7.75 -9.15 -0.53
C PRO A 117 7.88 -10.03 -1.77
N GLU A 118 6.77 -10.59 -2.22
CA GLU A 118 6.72 -11.49 -3.38
C GLU A 118 6.87 -10.75 -4.72
N GLY A 119 6.74 -9.42 -4.72
CA GLY A 119 6.92 -8.57 -5.90
C GLY A 119 5.83 -8.67 -6.96
N THR A 120 5.12 -9.77 -7.07
CA THR A 120 4.03 -9.99 -8.02
C THR A 120 2.86 -10.70 -7.36
N SER A 121 1.65 -10.41 -7.82
CA SER A 121 0.47 -11.18 -7.43
C SER A 121 0.55 -12.56 -8.05
N GLY A 122 0.54 -13.57 -7.22
CA GLY A 122 0.41 -14.95 -7.67
C GLY A 122 1.43 -15.90 -7.09
N TRP A 123 0.93 -16.95 -6.57
CA TRP A 123 1.67 -18.08 -5.98
C TRP A 123 2.54 -18.86 -6.99
N ARG A 124 2.49 -18.53 -8.26
CA ARG A 124 3.32 -19.14 -9.30
C ARG A 124 4.82 -18.85 -9.16
N SER A 125 5.17 -17.80 -8.42
CA SER A 125 6.57 -17.41 -8.23
C SER A 125 7.21 -17.97 -6.96
N TRP A 126 6.43 -18.65 -6.14
CA TRP A 126 6.98 -19.28 -4.94
C TRP A 126 7.75 -20.56 -5.33
N PRO A 127 9.03 -20.65 -5.00
CA PRO A 127 9.75 -21.90 -5.23
C PRO A 127 9.07 -23.00 -4.41
N ARG A 128 8.54 -24.00 -5.10
CA ARG A 128 8.05 -25.20 -4.42
C ARG A 128 9.24 -25.80 -3.66
N ARG A 129 9.11 -25.86 -2.36
CA ARG A 129 10.10 -26.59 -1.58
C ARG A 129 10.16 -28.04 -2.10
N PRO A 130 11.37 -28.59 -2.28
CA PRO A 130 11.51 -30.00 -2.67
C PRO A 130 10.89 -30.92 -1.63
#